data_1f6a2045e947542a7d7a7671dbf1592c
#
_entry.id   1f6a2045e947542a7d7a7671dbf1592c
#
_cell.length_a   1.000
_cell.length_b   1.000
_cell.length_c   1.000
_cell.angle_alpha   90.00
_cell.angle_beta   90.00
_cell.angle_gamma   90.00
#
_symmetry.space_group_name_H-M   'P 1'
#
loop_
_entity.id
_entity.type
_entity.pdbx_description
1 polymer ?
#
loop_
_entity_poly.entity_id
_entity_poly.type
_entity_poly.pdbx_seq_one_letter_code
_entity_poly.pdbx_strand_id
1 'polypeptide(L)'
;SSRVYMKSAILERDEKQFDAALRLIEAGLKSYPKSPKLYMMGGQICSDSLPKEKANLERARKFYQRGLQQCPNNAVLWTLASRLEERASTFDSARSADAASGATKARSLLELARLKNPKSPELWLEAIRLERRNGNQKLAESLMAKALQENPSSGALLAESILTAPR
;
A
#
# COMPACT_ATOMS: atom_id res chain seq x y z
N SER A 1 -3.75 -23.08 10.69
CA SER A 1 -4.00 -22.28 9.50
C SER A 1 -3.90 -20.79 9.83
N SER A 2 -3.30 -19.99 8.96
CA SER A 2 -3.21 -18.53 9.14
C SER A 2 -4.60 -17.87 9.28
N ARG A 3 -5.63 -18.50 8.71
CA ARG A 3 -7.03 -18.00 8.81
C ARG A 3 -7.55 -17.94 10.24
N VAL A 4 -7.12 -18.85 11.11
CA VAL A 4 -7.52 -18.83 12.53
C VAL A 4 -7.00 -17.56 13.20
N TYR A 5 -5.72 -17.23 13.00
CA TYR A 5 -5.12 -16.01 13.52
C TYR A 5 -5.79 -14.75 12.94
N MET A 6 -6.11 -14.75 11.64
CA MET A 6 -6.80 -13.62 11.01
C MET A 6 -8.19 -13.40 11.58
N LYS A 7 -8.99 -14.46 11.73
CA LYS A 7 -10.35 -14.37 12.30
C LYS A 7 -10.31 -13.91 13.76
N SER A 8 -9.40 -14.46 14.56
CA SER A 8 -9.24 -14.06 15.96
C SER A 8 -8.79 -12.61 16.07
N ALA A 9 -7.87 -12.17 15.23
CA ALA A 9 -7.41 -10.78 15.20
C ALA A 9 -8.51 -9.81 14.77
N ILE A 10 -9.38 -10.20 13.83
CA ILE A 10 -10.55 -9.41 13.41
C ILE A 10 -11.51 -9.21 14.58
N LEU A 11 -11.80 -10.27 15.34
CA LEU A 11 -12.66 -10.19 16.51
C LEU A 11 -12.10 -9.22 17.55
N GLU A 12 -10.82 -9.34 17.89
CA GLU A 12 -10.17 -8.44 18.84
C GLU A 12 -10.16 -6.98 18.35
N ARG A 13 -9.92 -6.78 17.04
CA ARG A 13 -9.99 -5.44 16.43
C ARG A 13 -11.40 -4.85 16.52
N ASP A 14 -12.43 -5.64 16.23
CA ASP A 14 -13.83 -5.19 16.25
C ASP A 14 -14.29 -4.85 17.66
N GLU A 15 -13.72 -5.52 18.67
CA GLU A 15 -13.92 -5.19 20.08
C GLU A 15 -12.97 -4.09 20.58
N LYS A 16 -12.22 -3.45 19.68
CA LYS A 16 -11.24 -2.39 19.98
C LYS A 16 -10.07 -2.84 20.88
N GLN A 17 -9.80 -4.13 20.90
CA GLN A 17 -8.64 -4.71 21.61
C GLN A 17 -7.44 -4.78 20.65
N PHE A 18 -6.90 -3.62 20.27
CA PHE A 18 -5.89 -3.52 19.21
C PHE A 18 -4.56 -4.19 19.58
N ASP A 19 -4.14 -4.07 20.84
CA ASP A 19 -2.91 -4.73 21.30
C ASP A 19 -3.03 -6.25 21.29
N ALA A 20 -4.20 -6.79 21.67
CA ALA A 20 -4.49 -8.21 21.58
C ALA A 20 -4.51 -8.68 20.12
N ALA A 21 -5.13 -7.92 19.21
CA ALA A 21 -5.14 -8.21 17.80
C ALA A 21 -3.72 -8.25 17.21
N LEU A 22 -2.87 -7.29 17.56
CA LEU A 22 -1.48 -7.25 17.09
C LEU A 22 -0.65 -8.42 17.63
N ARG A 23 -0.86 -8.83 18.87
CA ARG A 23 -0.21 -10.03 19.44
C ARG A 23 -0.59 -11.29 18.71
N LEU A 24 -1.87 -11.44 18.34
CA LEU A 24 -2.35 -12.57 17.53
C LEU A 24 -1.72 -12.58 16.13
N ILE A 25 -1.60 -11.40 15.50
CA ILE A 25 -0.94 -11.25 14.20
C ILE A 25 0.53 -11.66 14.29
N GLU A 26 1.25 -11.20 15.29
CA GLU A 26 2.66 -11.58 15.50
C GLU A 26 2.82 -13.08 15.76
N ALA A 27 1.94 -13.68 16.56
CA ALA A 27 1.93 -15.13 16.78
C ALA A 27 1.67 -15.89 15.47
N GLY A 28 0.72 -15.40 14.67
CA GLY A 28 0.43 -15.96 13.35
C GLY A 28 1.61 -15.87 12.39
N LEU A 29 2.34 -14.75 12.41
CA LEU A 29 3.52 -14.55 11.57
C LEU A 29 4.71 -15.42 11.96
N LYS A 30 4.83 -15.80 13.22
CA LYS A 30 5.83 -16.79 13.65
C LYS A 30 5.56 -18.15 13.01
N SER A 31 4.31 -18.55 12.93
CA SER A 31 3.89 -19.84 12.35
C SER A 31 3.76 -19.78 10.82
N TYR A 32 3.37 -18.64 10.28
CA TYR A 32 3.08 -18.45 8.86
C TYR A 32 3.75 -17.18 8.33
N PRO A 33 5.09 -17.16 8.23
CA PRO A 33 5.86 -15.95 7.87
C PRO A 33 5.61 -15.46 6.42
N LYS A 34 5.05 -16.32 5.57
CA LYS A 34 4.75 -15.99 4.16
C LYS A 34 3.26 -15.69 3.94
N SER A 35 2.52 -15.29 4.97
CA SER A 35 1.12 -14.90 4.84
C SER A 35 1.00 -13.40 4.62
N PRO A 36 0.75 -12.92 3.39
CA PRO A 36 0.67 -11.48 3.13
C PRO A 36 -0.48 -10.81 3.87
N LYS A 37 -1.58 -11.52 4.06
CA LYS A 37 -2.77 -10.98 4.74
C LYS A 37 -2.51 -10.62 6.20
N LEU A 38 -1.68 -11.39 6.92
CA LEU A 38 -1.30 -11.06 8.30
C LEU A 38 -0.51 -9.75 8.36
N TYR A 39 0.43 -9.55 7.46
CA TYR A 39 1.17 -8.28 7.36
C TYR A 39 0.26 -7.11 7.02
N MET A 40 -0.67 -7.30 6.08
CA MET A 40 -1.66 -6.28 5.72
C MET A 40 -2.52 -5.90 6.91
N MET A 41 -3.02 -6.87 7.65
CA MET A 41 -3.84 -6.63 8.85
C MET A 41 -3.07 -5.88 9.93
N GLY A 42 -1.84 -6.29 10.21
CA GLY A 42 -0.97 -5.62 11.18
C GLY A 42 -0.73 -4.15 10.81
N GLY A 43 -0.37 -3.91 9.58
CA GLY A 43 -0.16 -2.55 9.06
C GLY A 43 -1.42 -1.70 9.10
N GLN A 44 -2.56 -2.25 8.70
CA GLN A 44 -3.86 -1.54 8.70
C GLN A 44 -4.33 -1.20 10.11
N ILE A 45 -4.17 -2.09 11.08
CA ILE A 45 -4.50 -1.80 12.48
C ILE A 45 -3.64 -0.64 12.99
N CYS A 46 -2.34 -0.66 12.75
CA CYS A 46 -1.43 0.40 13.17
C CYS A 46 -1.71 1.74 12.50
N SER A 47 -2.08 1.75 11.22
CA SER A 47 -2.30 2.98 10.45
C SER A 47 -3.71 3.53 10.57
N ASP A 48 -4.73 2.67 10.68
CA ASP A 48 -6.14 3.06 10.55
C ASP A 48 -6.91 2.98 11.88
N SER A 49 -6.63 1.97 12.70
CA SER A 49 -7.37 1.71 13.93
C SER A 49 -6.75 2.37 15.16
N LEU A 50 -5.42 2.42 15.25
CA LEU A 50 -4.73 3.12 16.31
C LEU A 50 -4.68 4.63 16.07
N PRO A 51 -4.48 5.44 17.13
CA PRO A 51 -4.32 6.89 16.95
C PRO A 51 -3.23 7.21 15.91
N LYS A 52 -3.46 8.27 15.15
CA LYS A 52 -2.52 8.73 14.11
C LYS A 52 -1.30 9.40 14.73
N GLU A 53 -0.43 8.61 15.26
CA GLU A 53 0.82 9.03 15.88
C GLU A 53 2.01 8.50 15.07
N LYS A 54 3.11 9.22 15.12
CA LYS A 54 4.34 8.83 14.42
C LYS A 54 4.79 7.40 14.76
N ALA A 55 4.70 7.03 16.03
CA ALA A 55 5.05 5.68 16.49
C ALA A 55 4.20 4.59 15.84
N ASN A 56 2.90 4.82 15.70
CA ASN A 56 1.98 3.87 15.07
C ASN A 56 2.19 3.78 13.55
N LEU A 57 2.51 4.90 12.90
CA LEU A 57 2.88 4.90 11.49
C LEU A 57 4.18 4.14 11.24
N GLU A 58 5.17 4.26 12.12
CA GLU A 58 6.40 3.47 12.06
C GLU A 58 6.15 1.98 12.26
N ARG A 59 5.25 1.61 13.17
CA ARG A 59 4.84 0.20 13.36
C ARG A 59 4.18 -0.35 12.10
N ALA A 60 3.28 0.42 11.46
CA ALA A 60 2.65 0.04 10.20
C ALA A 60 3.69 -0.12 9.10
N ARG A 61 4.64 0.80 8.99
CA ARG A 61 5.73 0.73 8.02
C ARG A 61 6.53 -0.56 8.18
N LYS A 62 6.86 -0.94 9.41
CA LYS A 62 7.59 -2.18 9.72
C LYS A 62 6.81 -3.42 9.27
N PHE A 63 5.50 -3.48 9.51
CA PHE A 63 4.67 -4.60 9.04
C PHE A 63 4.71 -4.73 7.51
N TYR A 64 4.54 -3.63 6.80
CA TYR A 64 4.58 -3.65 5.33
C TYR A 64 5.96 -3.99 4.78
N GLN A 65 7.04 -3.47 5.37
CA GLN A 65 8.40 -3.80 4.97
C GLN A 65 8.70 -5.29 5.16
N ARG A 66 8.36 -5.85 6.31
CA ARG A 66 8.50 -7.29 6.58
C ARG A 66 7.69 -8.11 5.59
N GLY A 67 6.46 -7.69 5.32
CA GLY A 67 5.58 -8.33 4.35
C GLY A 67 6.16 -8.33 2.94
N LEU A 68 6.74 -7.23 2.51
CA LEU A 68 7.37 -7.10 1.19
C LEU A 68 8.64 -7.93 1.06
N GLN A 69 9.39 -8.12 2.14
CA GLN A 69 10.54 -9.03 2.16
C GLN A 69 10.13 -10.49 1.97
N GLN A 70 9.03 -10.90 2.58
CA GLN A 70 8.53 -12.27 2.51
C GLN A 70 7.66 -12.53 1.27
N CYS A 71 6.93 -11.54 0.81
CA CYS A 71 5.97 -11.63 -0.28
C CYS A 71 6.16 -10.50 -1.31
N PRO A 72 7.31 -10.46 -2.03
CA PRO A 72 7.61 -9.37 -2.96
C PRO A 72 6.68 -9.34 -4.18
N ASN A 73 5.94 -10.41 -4.43
CA ASN A 73 5.01 -10.52 -5.57
C ASN A 73 3.59 -10.08 -5.23
N ASN A 74 3.34 -9.59 -4.01
CA ASN A 74 2.01 -9.17 -3.61
C ASN A 74 1.79 -7.68 -3.92
N ALA A 75 1.03 -7.40 -4.97
CA ALA A 75 0.74 -6.03 -5.41
C ALA A 75 0.00 -5.21 -4.35
N VAL A 76 -0.88 -5.83 -3.57
CA VAL A 76 -1.66 -5.15 -2.52
C VAL A 76 -0.75 -4.61 -1.41
N LEU A 77 0.26 -5.39 -0.99
CA LEU A 77 1.25 -4.92 0.00
C LEU A 77 2.02 -3.70 -0.50
N TRP A 78 2.46 -3.70 -1.76
CA TRP A 78 3.13 -2.55 -2.37
C TRP A 78 2.23 -1.31 -2.39
N THR A 79 0.96 -1.50 -2.77
CA THR A 79 -0.05 -0.43 -2.80
C THR A 79 -0.29 0.16 -1.41
N LEU A 80 -0.45 -0.69 -0.39
CA LEU A 80 -0.65 -0.25 0.99
C LEU A 80 0.58 0.49 1.53
N ALA A 81 1.77 -0.01 1.26
CA ALA A 81 3.02 0.64 1.67
C ALA A 81 3.17 2.03 1.03
N SER A 82 2.87 2.16 -0.26
CA SER A 82 2.94 3.45 -0.95
C SER A 82 1.92 4.46 -0.42
N ARG A 83 0.69 4.02 -0.17
CA ARG A 83 -0.35 4.88 0.42
C ARG A 83 -0.02 5.31 1.84
N LEU A 84 0.65 4.46 2.61
CA LEU A 84 1.12 4.82 3.94
C LEU A 84 2.13 5.96 3.88
N GLU A 85 3.09 5.91 2.96
CA GLU A 85 4.09 6.97 2.79
C GLU A 85 3.46 8.30 2.35
N GLU A 86 2.46 8.28 1.45
CA GLU A 86 1.70 9.48 1.12
C GLU A 86 1.02 10.09 2.34
N ARG A 87 0.33 9.27 3.13
CA ARG A 87 -0.40 9.73 4.32
C ARG A 87 0.52 10.20 5.44
N ALA A 88 1.67 9.54 5.61
CA ALA A 88 2.65 9.93 6.63
C ALA A 88 3.17 11.35 6.39
N SER A 89 3.35 11.74 5.14
CA SER A 89 3.81 13.09 4.80
C SER A 89 2.78 14.18 5.13
N THR A 90 1.48 13.88 5.00
CA THR A 90 0.43 14.85 5.38
C THR A 90 0.36 15.06 6.89
N PHE A 91 0.81 14.10 7.65
CA PHE A 91 0.84 14.18 9.11
C PHE A 91 2.04 15.01 9.62
N ASP A 92 3.17 14.91 8.93
CA ASP A 92 4.37 15.71 9.23
C ASP A 92 4.30 17.15 8.62
N SER A 93 3.29 17.46 7.83
CA SER A 93 3.18 18.69 7.02
C SER A 93 2.90 19.98 7.81
N ALA A 94 2.93 19.93 9.14
CA ALA A 94 3.15 21.16 9.93
C ALA A 94 4.52 21.81 9.61
N ARG A 95 5.38 21.11 8.85
CA ARG A 95 6.67 21.60 8.34
C ARG A 95 6.71 21.36 6.83
N SER A 96 6.37 22.37 6.09
CA SER A 96 6.05 22.47 4.66
C SER A 96 7.00 21.83 3.60
N ALA A 97 8.11 21.23 4.00
CA ALA A 97 9.06 20.61 3.07
C ALA A 97 8.78 19.10 2.83
N ASP A 98 7.99 18.45 3.68
CA ASP A 98 7.90 16.99 3.73
C ASP A 98 6.74 16.38 2.90
N ALA A 99 5.77 17.18 2.46
CA ALA A 99 4.67 16.69 1.64
C ALA A 99 5.15 16.15 0.28
N ALA A 100 6.11 16.85 -0.33
CA ALA A 100 6.75 16.39 -1.56
C ALA A 100 7.57 15.10 -1.35
N SER A 101 8.12 14.92 -0.14
CA SER A 101 8.89 13.71 0.23
C SER A 101 8.03 12.47 0.29
N GLY A 102 6.78 12.55 0.79
CA GLY A 102 5.87 11.40 0.85
C GLY A 102 5.45 10.88 -0.52
N ALA A 103 5.10 11.79 -1.43
CA ALA A 103 4.79 11.43 -2.81
C ALA A 103 6.02 10.82 -3.51
N THR A 104 7.21 11.34 -3.26
CA THR A 104 8.46 10.81 -3.80
C THR A 104 8.75 9.41 -3.28
N LYS A 105 8.60 9.17 -1.99
CA LYS A 105 8.76 7.84 -1.38
C LYS A 105 7.76 6.84 -1.95
N ALA A 106 6.49 7.24 -2.05
CA ALA A 106 5.44 6.41 -2.64
C ALA A 106 5.76 6.05 -4.10
N ARG A 107 6.21 7.03 -4.88
CA ARG A 107 6.63 6.83 -6.27
C ARG A 107 7.78 5.82 -6.38
N SER A 108 8.80 5.97 -5.56
CA SER A 108 9.95 5.06 -5.52
C SER A 108 9.54 3.63 -5.17
N LEU A 109 8.63 3.46 -4.21
CA LEU A 109 8.09 2.14 -3.86
C LEU A 109 7.34 1.51 -5.03
N LEU A 110 6.51 2.27 -5.73
CA LEU A 110 5.76 1.77 -6.89
C LEU A 110 6.65 1.46 -8.08
N GLU A 111 7.71 2.22 -8.31
CA GLU A 111 8.73 1.91 -9.32
C GLU A 111 9.43 0.59 -9.02
N LEU A 112 9.87 0.41 -7.79
CA LEU A 112 10.48 -0.85 -7.35
C LEU A 112 9.50 -2.03 -7.46
N ALA A 113 8.24 -1.80 -7.09
CA ALA A 113 7.18 -2.80 -7.21
C ALA A 113 6.99 -3.24 -8.67
N ARG A 114 6.96 -2.30 -9.61
CA ARG A 114 6.82 -2.59 -11.04
C ARG A 114 8.02 -3.33 -11.60
N LEU A 115 9.23 -3.01 -11.13
CA LEU A 115 10.44 -3.74 -11.53
C LEU A 115 10.39 -5.20 -11.06
N LYS A 116 9.87 -5.46 -9.88
CA LYS A 116 9.71 -6.82 -9.35
C LYS A 116 8.50 -7.57 -9.91
N ASN A 117 7.48 -6.84 -10.35
CA ASN A 117 6.23 -7.39 -10.86
C ASN A 117 5.83 -6.71 -12.18
N PRO A 118 6.58 -6.96 -13.28
CA PRO A 118 6.42 -6.19 -14.52
C PRO A 118 5.08 -6.40 -15.22
N LYS A 119 4.37 -7.49 -14.90
CA LYS A 119 3.07 -7.83 -15.52
C LYS A 119 1.88 -7.55 -14.60
N SER A 120 2.02 -6.66 -13.63
CA SER A 120 0.95 -6.30 -12.70
C SER A 120 0.31 -4.97 -13.10
N PRO A 121 -0.87 -4.98 -13.74
CA PRO A 121 -1.55 -3.73 -14.09
C PRO A 121 -2.02 -2.92 -12.88
N GLU A 122 -2.27 -3.57 -11.75
CA GLU A 122 -2.67 -2.91 -10.49
C GLU A 122 -1.63 -1.91 -10.01
N LEU A 123 -0.34 -2.24 -10.14
CA LEU A 123 0.76 -1.36 -9.75
C LEU A 123 0.88 -0.15 -10.69
N TRP A 124 0.64 -0.35 -11.98
CA TRP A 124 0.56 0.75 -12.93
C TRP A 124 -0.61 1.70 -12.61
N LEU A 125 -1.78 1.14 -12.31
CA LEU A 125 -2.96 1.92 -11.91
C LEU A 125 -2.68 2.76 -10.67
N GLU A 126 -2.07 2.19 -9.66
CA GLU A 126 -1.76 2.92 -8.43
C GLU A 126 -0.77 4.05 -8.69
N ALA A 127 0.24 3.81 -9.53
CA ALA A 127 1.21 4.84 -9.92
C ALA A 127 0.54 6.01 -10.67
N ILE A 128 -0.37 5.70 -11.59
CA ILE A 128 -1.14 6.69 -12.34
C ILE A 128 -2.02 7.52 -11.40
N ARG A 129 -2.73 6.85 -10.50
CA ARG A 129 -3.58 7.50 -9.50
C ARG A 129 -2.80 8.36 -8.53
N LEU A 130 -1.61 7.92 -8.13
CA LEU A 130 -0.69 8.71 -7.32
C LEU A 130 -0.35 10.04 -8.00
N GLU A 131 0.06 9.99 -9.26
CA GLU A 131 0.42 11.20 -10.00
C GLU A 131 -0.77 12.15 -10.20
N ARG A 132 -1.97 11.61 -10.43
CA ARG A 132 -3.20 12.43 -10.50
C ARG A 132 -3.52 13.11 -9.20
N ARG A 133 -3.42 12.40 -8.08
CA ARG A 133 -3.66 12.98 -6.74
C ARG A 133 -2.69 14.12 -6.43
N ASN A 134 -1.49 14.05 -6.98
CA ASN A 134 -0.45 15.08 -6.79
C ASN A 134 -0.43 16.16 -7.89
N GLY A 135 -1.41 16.16 -8.79
CA GLY A 135 -1.56 17.19 -9.83
C GLY A 135 -0.63 17.04 -11.03
N ASN A 136 0.06 15.90 -11.16
CA ASN A 136 1.00 15.63 -12.25
C ASN A 136 0.31 14.97 -13.45
N GLN A 137 -0.62 15.66 -14.07
CA GLN A 137 -1.47 15.13 -15.13
C GLN A 137 -0.66 14.61 -16.33
N LYS A 138 0.33 15.34 -16.78
CA LYS A 138 1.19 14.94 -17.92
C LYS A 138 1.94 13.63 -17.63
N LEU A 139 2.46 13.50 -16.41
CA LEU A 139 3.15 12.29 -15.99
C LEU A 139 2.18 11.10 -15.89
N ALA A 140 0.98 11.33 -15.39
CA ALA A 140 -0.07 10.31 -15.32
C ALA A 140 -0.45 9.80 -16.73
N GLU A 141 -0.58 10.68 -17.69
CA GLU A 141 -0.86 10.33 -19.10
C GLU A 141 0.29 9.53 -19.73
N SER A 142 1.54 9.93 -19.48
CA SER A 142 2.72 9.20 -19.93
C SER A 142 2.78 7.80 -19.33
N LEU A 143 2.50 7.67 -18.04
CA LEU A 143 2.43 6.38 -17.34
C LEU A 143 1.31 5.50 -17.89
N MET A 144 0.15 6.09 -18.21
CA MET A 144 -0.97 5.36 -18.80
C MET A 144 -0.58 4.78 -20.16
N ALA A 145 0.08 5.56 -21.02
CA ALA A 145 0.54 5.10 -22.32
C ALA A 145 1.50 3.91 -22.19
N LYS A 146 2.47 4.00 -21.29
CA LYS A 146 3.42 2.90 -20.99
C LYS A 146 2.71 1.68 -20.43
N ALA A 147 1.78 1.89 -19.49
CA ALA A 147 1.02 0.82 -18.87
C ALA A 147 0.23 0.01 -19.89
N LEU A 148 -0.42 0.68 -20.84
CA LEU A 148 -1.18 0.04 -21.93
C LEU A 148 -0.27 -0.71 -22.91
N GLN A 149 0.96 -0.23 -23.14
CA GLN A 149 1.95 -0.96 -23.93
C GLN A 149 2.38 -2.27 -23.25
N GLU A 150 2.63 -2.21 -21.95
CA GLU A 150 3.07 -3.39 -21.17
C GLU A 150 1.92 -4.38 -20.88
N ASN A 151 0.69 -3.89 -20.80
CA ASN A 151 -0.50 -4.67 -20.44
C ASN A 151 -1.67 -4.35 -21.37
N PRO A 152 -1.58 -4.65 -22.69
CA PRO A 152 -2.59 -4.23 -23.66
C PRO A 152 -3.96 -4.86 -23.45
N SER A 153 -4.04 -6.01 -22.77
CA SER A 153 -5.29 -6.73 -22.52
C SER A 153 -5.90 -6.41 -21.15
N SER A 154 -5.34 -5.48 -20.37
CA SER A 154 -5.87 -5.14 -19.07
C SER A 154 -7.16 -4.32 -19.17
N GLY A 155 -8.29 -4.93 -18.81
CA GLY A 155 -9.58 -4.24 -18.73
C GLY A 155 -9.59 -3.09 -17.73
N ALA A 156 -8.86 -3.23 -16.61
CA ALA A 156 -8.76 -2.20 -15.58
C ALA A 156 -8.05 -0.95 -16.09
N LEU A 157 -6.94 -1.09 -16.82
CA LEU A 157 -6.22 0.03 -17.42
C LEU A 157 -7.05 0.70 -18.54
N LEU A 158 -7.69 -0.08 -19.37
CA LEU A 158 -8.58 0.42 -20.43
C LEU A 158 -9.76 1.21 -19.84
N ALA A 159 -10.40 0.68 -18.80
CA ALA A 159 -11.49 1.37 -18.10
C ALA A 159 -11.03 2.69 -17.50
N GLU A 160 -9.87 2.71 -16.83
CA GLU A 160 -9.29 3.92 -16.24
C GLU A 160 -8.96 4.96 -17.31
N SER A 161 -8.44 4.55 -18.47
CA SER A 161 -8.12 5.47 -19.57
C SER A 161 -9.37 6.12 -20.15
N ILE A 162 -10.47 5.38 -20.28
CA ILE A 162 -11.76 5.87 -20.77
C ILE A 162 -12.36 6.88 -19.79
N LEU A 163 -12.37 6.54 -18.48
CA LEU A 163 -12.94 7.41 -17.44
C LEU A 163 -12.21 8.76 -17.32
N THR A 164 -10.95 8.80 -17.69
CA THR A 164 -10.08 9.95 -17.50
C THR A 164 -9.71 10.66 -18.81
N ALA A 165 -10.18 10.17 -19.94
CA ALA A 165 -9.99 10.82 -21.22
C ALA A 165 -10.62 12.23 -21.22
N PRO A 166 -9.95 13.24 -21.81
CA PRO A 166 -10.55 14.58 -21.94
C PRO A 166 -11.83 14.48 -22.79
N ARG A 167 -12.87 15.12 -22.28
CA ARG A 167 -14.14 15.22 -23.01
C ARG A 167 -14.04 16.25 -24.12
#